data_6ee7d3dfe8a1e7072029d42a98ebbca1
#
_entry.id   6ee7d3dfe8a1e7072029d42a98ebbca1
#
_cell.length_a   1.000
_cell.length_b   1.000
_cell.length_c   1.000
_cell.angle_alpha   90.00
_cell.angle_beta   90.00
_cell.angle_gamma   90.00
#
_symmetry.space_group_name_H-M   'P 1'
#
loop_
_entity.id
_entity.type
_entity.pdbx_description
1 polymer ?
#
loop_
_entity_poly.entity_id
_entity_poly.type
_entity_poly.pdbx_seq_one_letter_code
_entity_poly.pdbx_strand_id
1 'polypeptide(L)'
;NTTYIHELDRQIKEFHNSGMVITAVIVLQWDYQKQDLILPGARTYGYNLYGWNTVETEGRKHLEAICSFLARRYTAPDMGVVNWVCGNEVNAWKDYHYCGNISFDQYMEYYAQAYQVLYNSVKHAYTNGRIYMSIDHTWTYNRRANCYTSKAVLDCFAQLMKTKGIPDWMIAFHP
;
A
#
# COMPACT_ATOMS: atom_id res chain seq x y z
N ASN A 1 7.64 1.13 -18.43
CA ASN A 1 8.94 1.63 -18.92
C ASN A 1 10.01 0.59 -18.56
N THR A 2 10.52 -0.12 -19.57
CA THR A 2 11.49 -1.24 -19.41
C THR A 2 12.79 -0.77 -18.75
N THR A 3 13.26 0.41 -19.09
CA THR A 3 14.49 1.01 -18.51
C THR A 3 14.39 1.23 -17.01
N TYR A 4 13.23 1.75 -16.55
CA TYR A 4 13.00 1.97 -15.12
C TYR A 4 13.00 0.64 -14.33
N ILE A 5 12.35 -0.40 -14.86
CA ILE A 5 12.32 -1.71 -14.21
C ILE A 5 13.71 -2.34 -14.14
N HIS A 6 14.52 -2.23 -15.23
CA HIS A 6 15.88 -2.75 -15.22
C HIS A 6 16.78 -2.05 -14.20
N GLU A 7 16.62 -0.72 -14.03
CA GLU A 7 17.37 0.02 -13.03
C GLU A 7 16.97 -0.38 -11.61
N LEU A 8 15.68 -0.53 -11.36
CA LEU A 8 15.18 -1.01 -10.07
C LEU A 8 15.65 -2.44 -9.76
N ASP A 9 15.68 -3.32 -10.77
CA ASP A 9 16.23 -4.68 -10.64
C ASP A 9 17.69 -4.65 -10.20
N ARG A 10 18.50 -3.79 -10.85
CA ARG A 10 19.92 -3.65 -10.53
C ARG A 10 20.12 -3.20 -9.08
N GLN A 11 19.40 -2.18 -8.65
CA GLN A 11 19.48 -1.66 -7.28
C GLN A 11 19.05 -2.70 -6.24
N ILE A 12 17.94 -3.38 -6.46
CA ILE A 12 17.45 -4.42 -5.53
C ILE A 12 18.45 -5.58 -5.43
N LYS A 13 19.03 -6.02 -6.55
CA LYS A 13 20.08 -7.06 -6.55
C LYS A 13 21.33 -6.62 -5.79
N GLU A 14 21.76 -5.40 -5.94
CA GLU A 14 22.91 -4.85 -5.20
C GLU A 14 22.65 -4.83 -3.68
N PHE A 15 21.47 -4.40 -3.25
CA PHE A 15 21.09 -4.43 -1.83
C PHE A 15 21.01 -5.87 -1.30
N HIS A 16 20.39 -6.76 -2.05
CA HIS A 16 20.30 -8.18 -1.69
C HIS A 16 21.69 -8.81 -1.55
N ASN A 17 22.57 -8.62 -2.53
CA ASN A 17 23.94 -9.15 -2.52
C ASN A 17 24.80 -8.56 -1.39
N SER A 18 24.44 -7.36 -0.90
CA SER A 18 25.08 -6.73 0.25
C SER A 18 24.55 -7.24 1.60
N GLY A 19 23.63 -8.20 1.59
CA GLY A 19 23.01 -8.77 2.80
C GLY A 19 21.98 -7.87 3.47
N MET A 20 21.46 -6.85 2.77
CA MET A 20 20.45 -5.95 3.31
C MET A 20 19.06 -6.60 3.34
N VAL A 21 18.30 -6.33 4.39
CA VAL A 21 16.86 -6.65 4.44
C VAL A 21 16.09 -5.56 3.70
N ILE A 22 15.43 -5.94 2.63
CA ILE A 22 14.75 -4.99 1.74
C ILE A 22 13.28 -4.87 2.11
N THR A 23 12.82 -3.63 2.25
CA THR A 23 11.40 -3.27 2.44
C THR A 23 10.93 -2.44 1.26
N ALA A 24 9.93 -2.93 0.53
CA ALA A 24 9.29 -2.19 -0.57
C ALA A 24 8.06 -1.44 -0.04
N VAL A 25 7.96 -0.16 -0.32
CA VAL A 25 6.77 0.67 -0.04
C VAL A 25 5.99 0.87 -1.32
N ILE A 26 4.75 0.42 -1.35
CA ILE A 26 3.87 0.49 -2.53
C ILE A 26 2.94 1.68 -2.37
N VAL A 27 3.17 2.70 -3.17
CA VAL A 27 2.42 3.96 -3.17
C VAL A 27 1.93 4.31 -4.57
N LEU A 28 0.87 5.11 -4.65
CA LEU A 28 0.31 5.58 -5.91
C LEU A 28 0.45 7.11 -5.97
N GLN A 29 1.19 7.59 -6.96
CA GLN A 29 1.29 9.01 -7.29
C GLN A 29 0.38 9.37 -8.46
N TRP A 30 0.15 10.67 -8.65
CA TRP A 30 -0.58 11.17 -9.80
C TRP A 30 0.17 10.89 -11.10
N ASP A 31 -0.56 10.32 -12.07
CA ASP A 31 -0.12 10.20 -13.45
C ASP A 31 -1.30 10.55 -14.36
N TYR A 32 -1.12 11.52 -15.25
CA TYR A 32 -2.17 11.97 -16.19
C TYR A 32 -2.65 10.86 -17.14
N GLN A 33 -1.82 9.85 -17.39
CA GLN A 33 -2.13 8.73 -18.28
C GLN A 33 -2.68 7.50 -17.55
N LYS A 34 -2.64 7.48 -16.20
CA LYS A 34 -2.96 6.32 -15.37
C LYS A 34 -3.94 6.63 -14.24
N GLN A 35 -4.89 7.53 -14.50
CA GLN A 35 -5.90 7.92 -13.52
C GLN A 35 -6.89 6.79 -13.20
N ASP A 36 -6.99 5.79 -14.06
CA ASP A 36 -7.76 4.57 -13.83
C ASP A 36 -7.28 3.78 -12.59
N LEU A 37 -6.01 3.94 -12.18
CA LEU A 37 -5.48 3.37 -10.96
C LEU A 37 -5.94 4.11 -9.68
N ILE A 38 -6.39 5.36 -9.81
CA ILE A 38 -6.83 6.20 -8.69
C ILE A 38 -8.33 5.99 -8.46
N LEU A 39 -8.76 5.94 -7.21
CA LEU A 39 -10.17 5.92 -6.84
C LEU A 39 -10.96 7.01 -7.58
N PRO A 40 -12.13 6.71 -8.16
CA PRO A 40 -12.89 7.68 -8.98
C PRO A 40 -13.13 9.02 -8.28
N GLY A 41 -13.49 9.00 -7.01
CA GLY A 41 -13.71 10.21 -6.20
C GLY A 41 -12.44 11.00 -5.82
N ALA A 42 -11.27 10.44 -6.12
CA ALA A 42 -9.97 11.03 -5.80
C ALA A 42 -9.21 11.54 -7.04
N ARG A 43 -9.78 11.47 -8.24
CA ARG A 43 -9.14 11.88 -9.51
C ARG A 43 -9.05 13.39 -9.65
N THR A 44 -8.32 14.01 -8.72
CA THR A 44 -8.04 15.46 -8.70
C THR A 44 -6.57 15.67 -8.39
N TYR A 45 -5.86 16.37 -9.26
CA TYR A 45 -4.45 16.72 -9.04
C TYR A 45 -4.25 17.59 -7.81
N GLY A 46 -3.13 17.41 -7.11
CA GLY A 46 -2.71 18.29 -6.00
C GLY A 46 -2.47 17.58 -4.66
N TYR A 47 -2.54 16.27 -4.63
CA TYR A 47 -2.20 15.46 -3.45
C TYR A 47 -0.90 14.68 -3.67
N ASN A 48 -0.18 14.36 -2.58
CA ASN A 48 1.09 13.65 -2.69
C ASN A 48 0.91 12.20 -3.12
N LEU A 49 0.00 11.48 -2.45
CA LEU A 49 -0.30 10.07 -2.73
C LEU A 49 -1.81 9.85 -2.75
N TYR A 50 -2.23 8.81 -3.47
CA TYR A 50 -3.63 8.51 -3.75
C TYR A 50 -4.00 7.09 -3.32
N GLY A 51 -5.28 6.90 -2.98
CA GLY A 51 -5.87 5.58 -2.78
C GLY A 51 -6.05 4.83 -4.10
N TRP A 52 -5.80 3.53 -4.06
CA TRP A 52 -5.94 2.63 -5.20
C TRP A 52 -7.42 2.41 -5.59
N ASN A 53 -7.68 2.36 -6.88
CA ASN A 53 -9.01 2.08 -7.41
C ASN A 53 -9.39 0.61 -7.21
N THR A 54 -10.04 0.34 -6.09
CA THR A 54 -10.58 -0.98 -5.74
C THR A 54 -12.07 -1.11 -6.08
N VAL A 55 -12.70 -0.05 -6.57
CA VAL A 55 -14.14 0.06 -6.79
C VAL A 55 -14.54 -0.36 -8.20
N GLU A 56 -13.83 0.18 -9.18
CA GLU A 56 -14.08 -0.16 -10.59
C GLU A 56 -13.36 -1.47 -10.96
N THR A 57 -14.02 -2.31 -11.75
CA THR A 57 -13.49 -3.62 -12.16
C THR A 57 -12.12 -3.52 -12.82
N GLU A 58 -11.93 -2.58 -13.73
CA GLU A 58 -10.65 -2.42 -14.44
C GLU A 58 -9.54 -1.87 -13.52
N GLY A 59 -9.85 -0.89 -12.66
CA GLY A 59 -8.89 -0.40 -11.67
C GLY A 59 -8.40 -1.51 -10.73
N ARG A 60 -9.32 -2.34 -10.27
CA ARG A 60 -8.99 -3.50 -9.43
C ARG A 60 -8.13 -4.52 -10.17
N LYS A 61 -8.44 -4.87 -11.40
CA LYS A 61 -7.62 -5.76 -12.24
C LYS A 61 -6.21 -5.21 -12.44
N HIS A 62 -6.08 -3.91 -12.68
CA HIS A 62 -4.78 -3.27 -12.81
C HIS A 62 -3.97 -3.35 -11.51
N LEU A 63 -4.59 -3.07 -10.35
CA LEU A 63 -3.95 -3.22 -9.06
C LEU A 63 -3.48 -4.66 -8.83
N GLU A 64 -4.33 -5.64 -9.09
CA GLU A 64 -3.99 -7.07 -8.98
C GLU A 64 -2.82 -7.46 -9.90
N ALA A 65 -2.81 -6.98 -11.14
CA ALA A 65 -1.74 -7.22 -12.09
C ALA A 65 -0.40 -6.60 -11.62
N ILE A 66 -0.43 -5.35 -11.14
CA ILE A 66 0.75 -4.65 -10.62
C ILE A 66 1.30 -5.38 -9.39
N CYS A 67 0.46 -5.66 -8.40
CA CYS A 67 0.89 -6.34 -7.18
C CYS A 67 1.45 -7.74 -7.47
N SER A 68 0.79 -8.51 -8.36
CA SER A 68 1.27 -9.84 -8.76
C SER A 68 2.60 -9.77 -9.51
N PHE A 69 2.76 -8.81 -10.40
CA PHE A 69 4.02 -8.59 -11.13
C PHE A 69 5.17 -8.27 -10.17
N LEU A 70 4.96 -7.28 -9.28
CA LEU A 70 5.98 -6.85 -8.32
C LEU A 70 6.33 -7.98 -7.34
N ALA A 71 5.32 -8.65 -6.79
CA ALA A 71 5.53 -9.73 -5.86
C ALA A 71 6.35 -10.86 -6.48
N ARG A 72 5.94 -11.41 -7.64
CA ARG A 72 6.67 -12.49 -8.33
C ARG A 72 8.09 -12.10 -8.67
N ARG A 73 8.31 -10.85 -9.11
CA ARG A 73 9.62 -10.39 -9.54
C ARG A 73 10.57 -10.21 -8.37
N TYR A 74 10.12 -9.55 -7.31
CA TYR A 74 11.00 -9.07 -6.26
C TYR A 74 11.07 -9.97 -5.02
N THR A 75 10.15 -10.93 -4.86
CA THR A 75 10.33 -12.00 -3.85
C THR A 75 11.22 -13.15 -4.36
N ALA A 76 11.64 -13.12 -5.63
CA ALA A 76 12.52 -14.14 -6.18
C ALA A 76 13.82 -14.26 -5.35
N PRO A 77 14.43 -15.45 -5.26
CA PRO A 77 15.60 -15.70 -4.40
C PRO A 77 16.78 -14.77 -4.63
N ASP A 78 16.96 -14.26 -5.86
CA ASP A 78 18.03 -13.34 -6.26
C ASP A 78 17.67 -11.85 -6.10
N MET A 79 16.44 -11.56 -5.63
CA MET A 79 15.94 -10.21 -5.36
C MET A 79 15.69 -9.96 -3.87
N GLY A 80 15.09 -10.91 -3.17
CA GLY A 80 15.06 -10.98 -1.71
C GLY A 80 14.20 -9.92 -1.01
N VAL A 81 13.22 -9.29 -1.68
CA VAL A 81 12.27 -8.37 -1.00
C VAL A 81 11.33 -9.19 -0.14
N VAL A 82 11.47 -9.09 1.18
CA VAL A 82 10.68 -9.85 2.16
C VAL A 82 9.61 -9.01 2.85
N ASN A 83 9.78 -7.68 2.93
CA ASN A 83 8.85 -6.77 3.57
C ASN A 83 8.16 -5.86 2.55
N TRP A 84 6.84 -5.70 2.69
CA TRP A 84 5.99 -4.96 1.77
C TRP A 84 5.08 -4.02 2.56
N VAL A 85 5.16 -2.73 2.33
CA VAL A 85 4.33 -1.73 3.01
C VAL A 85 3.26 -1.25 2.03
N CYS A 86 1.99 -1.36 2.41
CA CYS A 86 0.86 -0.89 1.64
C CYS A 86 0.56 0.57 2.00
N GLY A 87 0.89 1.50 1.12
CA GLY A 87 0.73 2.92 1.37
C GLY A 87 1.82 3.52 2.27
N ASN A 88 1.66 4.80 2.61
CA ASN A 88 2.53 5.53 3.54
C ASN A 88 1.66 6.36 4.48
N GLU A 89 1.87 6.25 5.79
CA GLU A 89 1.17 7.04 6.83
C GLU A 89 -0.33 7.22 6.53
N VAL A 90 -1.01 6.11 6.31
CA VAL A 90 -2.40 6.13 5.80
C VAL A 90 -3.39 6.82 6.73
N ASN A 91 -3.07 7.03 8.00
CA ASN A 91 -3.88 7.85 8.90
C ASN A 91 -3.80 9.35 8.52
N ALA A 92 -2.71 9.83 7.91
CA ALA A 92 -2.61 11.16 7.29
C ALA A 92 -3.25 11.15 5.88
N TRP A 93 -4.52 10.78 5.84
CA TRP A 93 -5.28 10.39 4.65
C TRP A 93 -5.24 11.40 3.52
N LYS A 94 -5.28 12.70 3.83
CA LYS A 94 -5.31 13.75 2.82
C LYS A 94 -3.95 13.94 2.14
N ASP A 95 -2.87 13.72 2.87
CA ASP A 95 -1.51 13.96 2.37
C ASP A 95 -0.95 12.71 1.69
N TYR A 96 -1.18 11.52 2.28
CA TYR A 96 -0.45 10.31 1.88
C TYR A 96 -1.33 9.13 1.43
N HIS A 97 -2.66 9.31 1.37
CA HIS A 97 -3.57 8.28 0.84
C HIS A 97 -4.94 8.87 0.47
N TYR A 98 -4.93 9.90 -0.37
CA TYR A 98 -6.15 10.61 -0.72
C TYR A 98 -7.14 9.71 -1.48
N CYS A 99 -8.33 9.57 -0.92
CA CYS A 99 -9.43 8.75 -1.45
C CYS A 99 -10.66 9.58 -1.89
N GLY A 100 -10.54 10.90 -1.93
CA GLY A 100 -11.68 11.80 -2.13
C GLY A 100 -12.41 12.14 -0.82
N ASN A 101 -13.53 12.85 -0.93
CA ASN A 101 -14.36 13.22 0.21
C ASN A 101 -15.33 12.09 0.55
N ILE A 102 -14.90 11.13 1.33
CA ILE A 102 -15.66 9.93 1.74
C ILE A 102 -15.67 9.79 3.26
N SER A 103 -16.56 8.95 3.80
CA SER A 103 -16.59 8.64 5.22
C SER A 103 -15.36 7.85 5.67
N PHE A 104 -15.05 7.87 6.97
CA PHE A 104 -13.97 7.07 7.54
C PHE A 104 -14.13 5.57 7.26
N ASP A 105 -15.35 5.04 7.38
CA ASP A 105 -15.63 3.62 7.16
C ASP A 105 -15.38 3.22 5.69
N GLN A 106 -15.83 4.06 4.74
CA GLN A 106 -15.55 3.83 3.32
C GLN A 106 -14.04 3.91 3.02
N TYR A 107 -13.37 4.90 3.61
CA TYR A 107 -11.93 5.05 3.50
C TYR A 107 -11.19 3.78 3.94
N MET A 108 -11.52 3.27 5.13
CA MET A 108 -10.91 2.08 5.70
C MET A 108 -11.22 0.82 4.88
N GLU A 109 -12.45 0.69 4.37
CA GLU A 109 -12.80 -0.45 3.52
C GLU A 109 -12.01 -0.43 2.20
N TYR A 110 -11.87 0.72 1.52
CA TYR A 110 -11.10 0.81 0.28
C TYR A 110 -9.61 0.54 0.53
N TYR A 111 -9.06 1.07 1.62
CA TYR A 111 -7.70 0.76 2.02
C TYR A 111 -7.50 -0.74 2.30
N ALA A 112 -8.41 -1.34 3.07
CA ALA A 112 -8.36 -2.76 3.40
C ALA A 112 -8.48 -3.67 2.17
N GLN A 113 -9.24 -3.27 1.16
CA GLN A 113 -9.31 -3.97 -0.13
C GLN A 113 -7.97 -3.92 -0.88
N ALA A 114 -7.34 -2.74 -0.95
CA ALA A 114 -6.03 -2.59 -1.59
C ALA A 114 -4.96 -3.41 -0.86
N TYR A 115 -4.96 -3.33 0.48
CA TYR A 115 -4.08 -4.14 1.31
C TYR A 115 -4.25 -5.65 1.06
N GLN A 116 -5.49 -6.13 0.98
CA GLN A 116 -5.79 -7.53 0.70
C GLN A 116 -5.25 -7.99 -0.66
N VAL A 117 -5.33 -7.13 -1.69
CA VAL A 117 -4.75 -7.43 -3.02
C VAL A 117 -3.25 -7.60 -2.92
N LEU A 118 -2.55 -6.66 -2.26
CA LEU A 118 -1.10 -6.77 -2.05
C LEU A 118 -0.75 -8.01 -1.23
N TYR A 119 -1.47 -8.23 -0.11
CA TYR A 119 -1.29 -9.38 0.76
C TYR A 119 -1.38 -10.70 -0.02
N ASN A 120 -2.46 -10.90 -0.75
CA ASN A 120 -2.68 -12.12 -1.53
C ASN A 120 -1.59 -12.31 -2.60
N SER A 121 -1.19 -11.24 -3.28
CA SER A 121 -0.14 -11.27 -4.31
C SER A 121 1.21 -11.69 -3.72
N VAL A 122 1.60 -11.11 -2.60
CA VAL A 122 2.86 -11.42 -1.93
C VAL A 122 2.84 -12.83 -1.35
N LYS A 123 1.78 -13.21 -0.63
CA LYS A 123 1.66 -14.56 -0.04
C LYS A 123 1.62 -15.67 -1.09
N HIS A 124 1.03 -15.40 -2.25
CA HIS A 124 1.06 -16.34 -3.37
C HIS A 124 2.45 -16.53 -3.95
N ALA A 125 3.24 -15.45 -4.07
CA ALA A 125 4.60 -15.50 -4.59
C ALA A 125 5.63 -16.01 -3.56
N TYR A 126 5.45 -15.60 -2.30
CA TYR A 126 6.34 -15.95 -1.19
C TYR A 126 5.57 -15.99 0.14
N THR A 127 5.30 -17.20 0.64
CA THR A 127 4.47 -17.43 1.82
C THR A 127 4.98 -16.71 3.08
N ASN A 128 6.31 -16.55 3.24
CA ASN A 128 6.94 -15.87 4.36
C ASN A 128 7.04 -14.34 4.17
N GLY A 129 6.52 -13.79 3.06
CA GLY A 129 6.44 -12.34 2.86
C GLY A 129 5.64 -11.66 3.95
N ARG A 130 6.10 -10.49 4.40
CA ARG A 130 5.49 -9.71 5.47
C ARG A 130 4.87 -8.46 4.90
N ILE A 131 3.60 -8.23 5.23
CA ILE A 131 2.86 -7.09 4.70
C ILE A 131 2.47 -6.17 5.85
N TYR A 132 2.79 -4.89 5.70
CA TYR A 132 2.61 -3.84 6.70
C TYR A 132 1.60 -2.80 6.24
N MET A 133 0.79 -2.29 7.16
CA MET A 133 0.20 -0.97 7.03
C MET A 133 1.14 0.06 7.64
N SER A 134 1.18 1.28 7.08
CA SER A 134 2.02 2.37 7.61
C SER A 134 1.17 3.42 8.29
N ILE A 135 1.57 3.83 9.49
CA ILE A 135 0.93 4.88 10.29
C ILE A 135 1.97 5.83 10.89
N ASP A 136 1.56 7.08 11.13
CA ASP A 136 2.38 8.08 11.83
C ASP A 136 2.19 8.04 13.36
N HIS A 137 2.89 8.93 14.06
CA HIS A 137 2.91 9.07 15.50
C HIS A 137 1.61 9.64 16.14
N THR A 138 0.63 10.03 15.34
CA THR A 138 -0.61 10.70 15.79
C THR A 138 -1.55 9.68 16.48
N TRP A 139 -1.23 9.24 17.70
CA TRP A 139 -1.85 8.06 18.31
C TRP A 139 -3.32 8.25 18.69
N THR A 140 -3.63 9.07 19.71
CA THR A 140 -5.00 9.28 20.21
C THR A 140 -5.51 10.69 20.02
N TYR A 141 -4.62 11.63 19.78
CA TYR A 141 -4.98 13.03 19.61
C TYR A 141 -4.40 13.56 18.29
N ASN A 142 -5.27 14.13 17.48
CA ASN A 142 -4.90 14.67 16.19
C ASN A 142 -5.18 16.17 16.14
N ARG A 143 -4.14 16.97 15.91
CA ARG A 143 -4.23 18.43 15.74
C ARG A 143 -4.49 18.87 14.29
N ARG A 144 -4.42 17.93 13.34
CA ARG A 144 -4.55 18.20 11.91
C ARG A 144 -5.91 17.72 11.41
N ALA A 145 -6.68 18.61 10.79
CA ALA A 145 -8.00 18.28 10.22
C ALA A 145 -7.95 17.26 9.07
N ASN A 146 -6.76 17.02 8.51
CA ASN A 146 -6.52 16.13 7.37
C ASN A 146 -5.98 14.76 7.79
N CYS A 147 -6.09 14.37 9.05
CA CYS A 147 -5.61 13.09 9.56
C CYS A 147 -6.69 12.40 10.40
N TYR A 148 -6.65 11.08 10.43
CA TYR A 148 -7.28 10.25 11.45
C TYR A 148 -6.28 9.94 12.56
N THR A 149 -6.73 9.57 13.76
CA THR A 149 -5.82 9.06 14.78
C THR A 149 -5.35 7.66 14.39
N SER A 150 -4.07 7.36 14.65
CA SER A 150 -3.51 6.03 14.36
C SER A 150 -4.25 4.93 15.10
N LYS A 151 -4.71 5.20 16.34
CA LYS A 151 -5.54 4.27 17.11
C LYS A 151 -6.86 3.95 16.41
N ALA A 152 -7.60 4.95 15.91
CA ALA A 152 -8.88 4.70 15.21
C ALA A 152 -8.67 3.88 13.94
N VAL A 153 -7.62 4.20 13.17
CA VAL A 153 -7.26 3.46 11.96
C VAL A 153 -6.91 2.02 12.29
N LEU A 154 -6.10 1.77 13.32
CA LEU A 154 -5.71 0.41 13.73
C LEU A 154 -6.89 -0.42 14.24
N ASP A 155 -7.75 0.17 15.09
CA ASP A 155 -8.92 -0.52 15.62
C ASP A 155 -9.87 -0.97 14.49
N CYS A 156 -10.14 -0.08 13.53
CA CYS A 156 -10.96 -0.40 12.35
C CYS A 156 -10.28 -1.44 11.47
N PHE A 157 -8.99 -1.24 11.16
CA PHE A 157 -8.24 -2.15 10.30
C PHE A 157 -8.16 -3.56 10.86
N ALA A 158 -7.93 -3.70 12.17
CA ALA A 158 -7.90 -5.02 12.84
C ALA A 158 -9.22 -5.79 12.66
N GLN A 159 -10.38 -5.11 12.77
CA GLN A 159 -11.67 -5.73 12.53
C GLN A 159 -11.84 -6.14 11.06
N LEU A 160 -11.45 -5.28 10.12
CA LEU A 160 -11.50 -5.59 8.69
C LEU A 160 -10.59 -6.78 8.35
N MET A 161 -9.37 -6.83 8.88
CA MET A 161 -8.45 -7.95 8.64
C MET A 161 -8.97 -9.27 9.21
N LYS A 162 -9.60 -9.24 10.38
CA LYS A 162 -10.30 -10.40 10.96
C LYS A 162 -11.41 -10.90 10.02
N THR A 163 -12.24 -9.99 9.50
CA THR A 163 -13.33 -10.34 8.58
C THR A 163 -12.79 -10.90 7.25
N LYS A 164 -11.66 -10.38 6.76
CA LYS A 164 -11.02 -10.82 5.53
C LYS A 164 -10.15 -12.08 5.70
N GLY A 165 -10.01 -12.61 6.93
CA GLY A 165 -9.21 -13.81 7.21
C GLY A 165 -7.69 -13.58 7.07
N ILE A 166 -7.23 -12.38 7.39
CA ILE A 166 -5.81 -11.98 7.34
C ILE A 166 -5.30 -11.79 8.78
N PRO A 167 -4.75 -12.84 9.43
CA PRO A 167 -4.37 -12.75 10.84
C PRO A 167 -2.97 -12.20 11.10
N ASP A 168 -2.08 -12.24 10.11
CA ASP A 168 -0.63 -11.95 10.22
C ASP A 168 -0.23 -10.61 9.56
N TRP A 169 -1.14 -9.63 9.56
CA TRP A 169 -0.83 -8.27 9.15
C TRP A 169 0.09 -7.59 10.17
N MET A 170 0.87 -6.62 9.72
CA MET A 170 1.89 -5.93 10.52
C MET A 170 1.80 -4.42 10.40
N ILE A 171 2.51 -3.72 11.28
CA ILE A 171 2.53 -2.25 11.36
C ILE A 171 3.94 -1.74 11.05
N ALA A 172 4.05 -0.78 10.14
CA ALA A 172 5.20 0.08 9.96
C ALA A 172 4.86 1.43 10.63
N PHE A 173 5.46 1.66 11.79
CA PHE A 173 5.21 2.86 12.58
C PHE A 173 6.30 3.91 12.31
N HIS A 174 5.86 5.14 11.99
CA HIS A 174 6.73 6.31 11.83
C HIS A 174 6.61 7.20 13.08
N PRO A 175 7.64 7.24 13.93
CA PRO A 175 7.63 8.00 15.19
C PRO A 175 7.71 9.51 15.00
#